data_a060bbeccee35665f487588a6fb2a3cf
#
_entry.id   a060bbeccee35665f487588a6fb2a3cf
#
_cell.length_a   1.000
_cell.length_b   1.000
_cell.length_c   1.000
_cell.angle_alpha   90.00
_cell.angle_beta   90.00
_cell.angle_gamma   90.00
#
_symmetry.space_group_name_H-M   'P 1'
#
loop_
_entity.id
_entity.type
_entity.pdbx_description
1 polymer ?
#
loop_
_entity_poly.entity_id
_entity_poly.type
_entity_poly.pdbx_seq_one_letter_code
_entity_poly.pdbx_strand_id
1 'polypeptide(L)'
;MRIVCLIGASNSVKKHVEESLEQMGFKRSAPYTTHKAKFGESEDDYIFVSRGKFNELVDDGQIIEHNEYNGDLYGTPRLFGAKRYVAVVDVSGYKALKELYGEQVLGVYLKCNAGISEQIGSQIDVASELVKNKQNIDEMERTADVIIDCNTDLNKIIADILKELQDRDV
;
A
#
# COMPACT_ATOMS: atom_id res chain seq x y z
N MET A 1 3.17 17.90 2.85
CA MET A 1 3.42 16.44 2.93
C MET A 1 2.93 15.80 1.64
N ARG A 2 3.61 14.77 1.12
CA ARG A 2 3.15 14.00 -0.05
C ARG A 2 3.06 12.53 0.33
N ILE A 3 1.98 11.87 -0.05
CA ILE A 3 1.70 10.47 0.29
C ILE A 3 1.37 9.73 -1.01
N VAL A 4 2.16 8.73 -1.36
CA VAL A 4 1.88 7.80 -2.47
C VAL A 4 1.26 6.54 -1.89
N CYS A 5 0.02 6.27 -2.23
CA CYS A 5 -0.67 5.04 -1.89
C CYS A 5 -0.59 4.06 -3.05
N LEU A 6 0.07 2.93 -2.85
CA LEU A 6 0.20 1.87 -3.83
C LEU A 6 -0.91 0.85 -3.62
N ILE A 7 -1.73 0.66 -4.64
CA ILE A 7 -2.86 -0.25 -4.65
C ILE A 7 -2.68 -1.21 -5.83
N GLY A 8 -3.04 -2.47 -5.68
CA GLY A 8 -2.94 -3.44 -6.78
C GLY A 8 -2.89 -4.87 -6.30
N ALA A 9 -3.06 -5.82 -7.22
CA ALA A 9 -3.10 -7.24 -6.94
C ALA A 9 -1.73 -7.85 -6.65
N SER A 10 -0.65 -7.36 -7.28
CA SER A 10 0.68 -7.94 -7.13
C SER A 10 1.42 -7.36 -5.94
N ASN A 11 1.58 -8.15 -4.86
CA ASN A 11 2.34 -7.75 -3.67
C ASN A 11 3.82 -7.56 -3.99
N SER A 12 4.42 -8.36 -4.86
CA SER A 12 5.83 -8.24 -5.23
C SER A 12 6.11 -6.95 -6.00
N VAL A 13 5.26 -6.56 -6.94
CA VAL A 13 5.42 -5.29 -7.67
C VAL A 13 5.26 -4.10 -6.72
N LYS A 14 4.23 -4.09 -5.87
CA LYS A 14 4.05 -3.04 -4.86
C LYS A 14 5.27 -2.90 -3.96
N LYS A 15 5.83 -4.01 -3.49
CA LYS A 15 7.03 -4.01 -2.64
C LYS A 15 8.25 -3.43 -3.36
N HIS A 16 8.53 -3.82 -4.60
CA HIS A 16 9.64 -3.26 -5.38
C HIS A 16 9.48 -1.76 -5.66
N VAL A 17 8.27 -1.31 -5.94
CA VAL A 17 7.97 0.13 -6.12
C VAL A 17 8.17 0.88 -4.80
N GLU A 18 7.68 0.34 -3.69
CA GLU A 18 7.85 0.91 -2.35
C GLU A 18 9.32 1.06 -1.98
N GLU A 19 10.12 0.00 -2.15
CA GLU A 19 11.57 -0.01 -1.90
C GLU A 19 12.31 1.03 -2.76
N SER A 20 11.93 1.15 -4.03
CA SER A 20 12.53 2.13 -4.94
C SER A 20 12.20 3.57 -4.53
N LEU A 21 10.97 3.86 -4.13
CA LEU A 21 10.58 5.18 -3.62
C LEU A 21 11.26 5.49 -2.28
N GLU A 22 11.44 4.49 -1.41
CA GLU A 22 12.20 4.64 -0.17
C GLU A 22 13.64 5.09 -0.43
N GLN A 23 14.34 4.49 -1.40
CA GLN A 23 15.68 4.89 -1.83
C GLN A 23 15.71 6.34 -2.36
N MET A 24 14.58 6.87 -2.81
CA MET A 24 14.41 8.26 -3.25
C MET A 24 13.96 9.21 -2.14
N GLY A 25 13.99 8.76 -0.88
CA GLY A 25 13.70 9.58 0.30
C GLY A 25 12.23 9.63 0.73
N PHE A 26 11.40 8.70 0.25
CA PHE A 26 10.08 8.47 0.83
C PHE A 26 10.20 7.61 2.09
N LYS A 27 9.45 7.95 3.13
CA LYS A 27 9.34 7.11 4.32
C LYS A 27 8.26 6.05 4.08
N ARG A 28 8.60 4.79 4.30
CA ARG A 28 7.61 3.71 4.26
C ARG A 28 6.62 3.85 5.41
N SER A 29 5.36 3.55 5.11
CA SER A 29 4.29 3.48 6.10
C SER A 29 3.87 2.03 6.29
N ALA A 30 4.51 1.33 7.22
CA ALA A 30 4.15 -0.03 7.56
C ALA A 30 2.82 -0.08 8.33
N PRO A 31 1.85 -0.94 7.94
CA PRO A 31 0.62 -1.12 8.68
C PRO A 31 0.85 -1.84 10.01
N TYR A 32 0.01 -1.54 11.00
CA TYR A 32 -0.04 -2.31 12.23
C TYR A 32 -0.76 -3.65 12.01
N THR A 33 -0.29 -4.69 12.68
CA THR A 33 -0.96 -5.99 12.63
C THR A 33 -0.82 -6.78 13.93
N THR A 34 -1.81 -7.63 14.19
CA THR A 34 -1.80 -8.59 15.31
C THR A 34 -1.31 -9.98 14.90
N HIS A 35 -1.10 -10.24 13.61
CA HIS A 35 -0.57 -11.53 13.21
C HIS A 35 0.89 -11.70 13.68
N LYS A 36 1.28 -12.95 13.92
CA LYS A 36 2.67 -13.24 14.28
C LYS A 36 3.56 -13.14 13.05
N ALA A 37 4.73 -12.49 13.21
CA ALA A 37 5.71 -12.38 12.13
C ALA A 37 6.02 -13.76 11.52
N LYS A 38 5.91 -13.86 10.20
CA LYS A 38 6.26 -15.04 9.43
C LYS A 38 7.72 -14.95 8.99
N PHE A 39 8.28 -16.11 8.60
CA PHE A 39 9.63 -16.13 8.06
C PHE A 39 9.75 -15.18 6.85
N GLY A 40 10.72 -14.27 6.91
CA GLY A 40 10.97 -13.27 5.87
C GLY A 40 10.19 -11.95 5.99
N GLU A 41 9.29 -11.83 6.97
CA GLU A 41 8.65 -10.56 7.31
C GLU A 41 9.51 -9.77 8.30
N SER A 42 9.53 -8.45 8.14
CA SER A 42 10.29 -7.52 8.98
C SER A 42 9.39 -6.40 9.53
N GLU A 43 9.95 -5.58 10.43
CA GLU A 43 9.30 -4.35 10.92
C GLU A 43 9.12 -3.30 9.82
N ASP A 44 9.79 -3.44 8.69
CA ASP A 44 9.56 -2.61 7.50
C ASP A 44 8.28 -3.01 6.76
N ASP A 45 7.87 -4.30 6.87
CA ASP A 45 6.65 -4.79 6.24
C ASP A 45 5.42 -4.55 7.12
N TYR A 46 5.53 -4.77 8.45
CA TYR A 46 4.46 -4.62 9.43
C TYR A 46 4.97 -4.17 10.79
N ILE A 47 4.16 -3.38 11.50
CA ILE A 47 4.39 -3.09 12.92
C ILE A 47 3.58 -4.10 13.74
N PHE A 48 4.27 -5.12 14.28
CA PHE A 48 3.65 -6.21 15.02
C PHE A 48 3.28 -5.77 16.44
N VAL A 49 2.02 -5.90 16.81
CA VAL A 49 1.49 -5.52 18.14
C VAL A 49 0.54 -6.57 18.67
N SER A 50 0.33 -6.59 19.99
CA SER A 50 -0.73 -7.39 20.58
C SER A 50 -2.12 -6.81 20.23
N ARG A 51 -3.17 -7.64 20.33
CA ARG A 51 -4.55 -7.17 20.11
C ARG A 51 -4.93 -6.04 21.09
N GLY A 52 -4.51 -6.13 22.34
CA GLY A 52 -4.73 -5.07 23.33
C GLY A 52 -4.07 -3.75 22.92
N LYS A 53 -2.79 -3.80 22.48
CA LYS A 53 -2.07 -2.62 21.99
C LYS A 53 -2.68 -2.06 20.71
N PHE A 54 -3.15 -2.92 19.81
CA PHE A 54 -3.84 -2.48 18.59
C PHE A 54 -5.09 -1.67 18.93
N ASN A 55 -5.92 -2.14 19.87
CA ASN A 55 -7.12 -1.44 20.31
C ASN A 55 -6.79 -0.08 20.95
N GLU A 56 -5.76 0.00 21.79
CA GLU A 56 -5.28 1.28 22.34
C GLU A 56 -4.91 2.27 21.22
N LEU A 57 -4.18 1.80 20.19
CA LEU A 57 -3.78 2.65 19.05
C LEU A 57 -4.97 3.12 18.22
N VAL A 58 -6.04 2.33 18.11
CA VAL A 58 -7.30 2.74 17.50
C VAL A 58 -7.97 3.83 18.34
N ASP A 59 -8.10 3.62 19.64
CA ASP A 59 -8.73 4.57 20.56
C ASP A 59 -7.99 5.90 20.63
N ASP A 60 -6.66 5.87 20.54
CA ASP A 60 -5.79 7.05 20.51
C ASP A 60 -5.74 7.74 19.13
N GLY A 61 -6.42 7.19 18.10
CA GLY A 61 -6.41 7.73 16.74
C GLY A 61 -5.08 7.59 16.01
N GLN A 62 -4.19 6.71 16.47
CA GLN A 62 -2.93 6.37 15.79
C GLN A 62 -3.15 5.42 14.62
N ILE A 63 -4.18 4.58 14.70
CA ILE A 63 -4.70 3.79 13.59
C ILE A 63 -5.96 4.48 13.10
N ILE A 64 -5.98 4.90 11.84
CA ILE A 64 -7.07 5.68 11.24
C ILE A 64 -8.12 4.83 10.55
N GLU A 65 -7.78 3.61 10.20
CA GLU A 65 -8.66 2.62 9.56
C GLU A 65 -8.11 1.23 9.83
N HIS A 66 -8.97 0.24 10.02
CA HIS A 66 -8.54 -1.15 10.22
C HIS A 66 -9.58 -2.16 9.73
N ASN A 67 -9.08 -3.34 9.40
CA ASN A 67 -9.88 -4.51 9.00
C ASN A 67 -9.39 -5.78 9.70
N GLU A 68 -10.25 -6.79 9.76
CA GLU A 68 -9.90 -8.12 10.26
C GLU A 68 -9.87 -9.12 9.10
N TYR A 69 -8.78 -9.90 8.99
CA TYR A 69 -8.62 -10.99 8.03
C TYR A 69 -8.11 -12.24 8.74
N ASN A 70 -8.83 -13.35 8.63
CA ASN A 70 -8.46 -14.64 9.21
C ASN A 70 -8.17 -14.57 10.74
N GLY A 71 -8.90 -13.70 11.47
CA GLY A 71 -8.73 -13.50 12.89
C GLY A 71 -7.64 -12.52 13.31
N ASP A 72 -6.88 -11.97 12.38
CA ASP A 72 -5.88 -10.95 12.63
C ASP A 72 -6.34 -9.56 12.20
N LEU A 73 -5.94 -8.55 12.97
CA LEU A 73 -6.22 -7.15 12.69
C LEU A 73 -5.09 -6.54 11.86
N TYR A 74 -5.48 -5.66 10.93
CA TYR A 74 -4.56 -4.87 10.10
C TYR A 74 -5.02 -3.42 10.11
N GLY A 75 -4.13 -2.49 10.39
CA GLY A 75 -4.48 -1.09 10.58
C GLY A 75 -3.57 -0.12 9.85
N THR A 76 -4.19 0.86 9.20
CA THR A 76 -3.50 1.95 8.51
C THR A 76 -3.08 3.01 9.53
N PRO A 77 -1.77 3.33 9.64
CA PRO A 77 -1.29 4.30 10.63
C PRO A 77 -1.60 5.74 10.23
N ARG A 78 -1.76 6.61 11.21
CA ARG A 78 -1.69 8.05 11.03
C ARG A 78 -0.26 8.45 10.67
N LEU A 79 -0.08 9.29 9.65
CA LEU A 79 1.22 9.71 9.14
C LEU A 79 1.62 11.08 9.65
N PHE A 80 2.83 11.19 10.21
CA PHE A 80 3.40 12.44 10.70
C PHE A 80 4.94 12.39 10.72
N GLY A 81 5.57 13.56 10.68
CA GLY A 81 7.02 13.70 10.89
C GLY A 81 7.88 13.56 9.63
N ALA A 82 7.33 13.19 8.46
CA ALA A 82 8.09 13.19 7.22
C ALA A 82 7.40 14.03 6.14
N LYS A 83 8.17 14.46 5.14
CA LYS A 83 7.67 15.26 4.02
C LYS A 83 7.04 14.40 2.93
N ARG A 84 7.51 13.17 2.77
CA ARG A 84 7.07 12.21 1.76
C ARG A 84 6.87 10.83 2.36
N TYR A 85 5.78 10.18 2.00
CA TYR A 85 5.44 8.81 2.40
C TYR A 85 5.10 7.95 1.19
N VAL A 86 5.42 6.67 1.29
CA VAL A 86 4.85 5.63 0.45
C VAL A 86 4.16 4.61 1.36
N ALA A 87 2.95 4.21 0.99
CA ALA A 87 2.13 3.26 1.73
C ALA A 87 1.53 2.23 0.79
N VAL A 88 1.71 0.96 1.09
CA VAL A 88 0.97 -0.14 0.44
C VAL A 88 -0.33 -0.32 1.20
N VAL A 89 -1.45 -0.07 0.56
CA VAL A 89 -2.78 -0.07 1.19
C VAL A 89 -3.81 -0.79 0.32
N ASP A 90 -4.89 -1.22 0.93
CA ASP A 90 -6.12 -1.58 0.24
C ASP A 90 -6.99 -0.34 -0.03
N VAL A 91 -8.18 -0.55 -0.63
CA VAL A 91 -9.10 0.56 -0.95
C VAL A 91 -9.55 1.31 0.29
N SER A 92 -9.81 0.61 1.40
CA SER A 92 -10.28 1.26 2.63
C SER A 92 -9.19 2.10 3.29
N GLY A 93 -7.96 1.62 3.32
CA GLY A 93 -6.80 2.38 3.81
C GLY A 93 -6.52 3.61 2.93
N TYR A 94 -6.59 3.47 1.60
CA TYR A 94 -6.47 4.60 0.69
C TYR A 94 -7.54 5.66 0.94
N LYS A 95 -8.82 5.25 1.05
CA LYS A 95 -9.92 6.18 1.32
C LYS A 95 -9.74 6.93 2.64
N ALA A 96 -9.33 6.24 3.69
CA ALA A 96 -9.06 6.85 5.00
C ALA A 96 -7.92 7.88 4.94
N LEU A 97 -6.82 7.54 4.24
CA LEU A 97 -5.73 8.49 4.02
C LEU A 97 -6.17 9.68 3.17
N LYS A 98 -6.95 9.45 2.11
CA LYS A 98 -7.47 10.52 1.24
C LYS A 98 -8.44 11.44 1.97
N GLU A 99 -9.30 10.89 2.83
CA GLU A 99 -10.22 11.68 3.68
C GLU A 99 -9.44 12.58 4.66
N LEU A 100 -8.38 12.04 5.28
CA LEU A 100 -7.61 12.76 6.30
C LEU A 100 -6.64 13.79 5.70
N TYR A 101 -5.99 13.47 4.58
CA TYR A 101 -4.89 14.28 4.01
C TYR A 101 -5.23 14.94 2.67
N GLY A 102 -6.39 14.66 2.09
CA GLY A 102 -6.91 15.30 0.88
C GLY A 102 -5.97 15.20 -0.33
N GLU A 103 -5.69 16.36 -0.93
CA GLU A 103 -4.87 16.46 -2.14
C GLU A 103 -3.38 16.10 -1.93
N GLN A 104 -2.95 15.90 -0.69
CA GLN A 104 -1.61 15.42 -0.39
C GLN A 104 -1.42 13.94 -0.74
N VAL A 105 -2.52 13.20 -0.95
CA VAL A 105 -2.54 11.76 -1.27
C VAL A 105 -2.68 11.55 -2.76
N LEU A 106 -1.74 10.81 -3.34
CA LEU A 106 -1.79 10.26 -4.69
C LEU A 106 -2.07 8.76 -4.60
N GLY A 107 -3.26 8.34 -5.02
CA GLY A 107 -3.64 6.94 -5.16
C GLY A 107 -3.18 6.36 -6.50
N VAL A 108 -2.23 5.45 -6.47
CA VAL A 108 -1.67 4.78 -7.64
C VAL A 108 -2.15 3.35 -7.71
N TYR A 109 -2.96 3.03 -8.70
CA TYR A 109 -3.33 1.65 -9.00
C TYR A 109 -2.31 1.04 -9.97
N LEU A 110 -1.61 0.02 -9.50
CA LEU A 110 -0.64 -0.75 -10.29
C LEU A 110 -1.37 -1.89 -11.00
N LYS A 111 -1.66 -1.71 -12.27
CA LYS A 111 -2.38 -2.67 -13.10
C LYS A 111 -1.42 -3.65 -13.75
N CYS A 112 -1.39 -4.89 -13.24
CA CYS A 112 -0.52 -5.96 -13.73
C CYS A 112 -1.36 -7.09 -14.36
N ASN A 113 -0.90 -7.63 -15.48
CA ASN A 113 -1.47 -8.86 -16.05
C ASN A 113 -1.04 -10.07 -15.23
N ALA A 114 -1.92 -11.08 -15.11
CA ALA A 114 -1.72 -12.26 -14.27
C ALA A 114 -0.43 -13.08 -14.56
N GLY A 115 0.17 -12.94 -15.75
CA GLY A 115 1.39 -13.65 -16.14
C GLY A 115 2.71 -13.04 -15.65
N ILE A 116 2.72 -11.83 -15.10
CA ILE A 116 3.96 -11.15 -14.68
C ILE A 116 4.31 -11.43 -13.22
N SER A 117 3.34 -11.76 -12.38
CA SER A 117 3.58 -12.19 -11.00
C SER A 117 4.43 -13.46 -10.91
N GLU A 118 4.40 -14.32 -11.92
CA GLU A 118 5.22 -15.54 -12.00
C GLU A 118 6.70 -15.26 -12.32
N GLN A 119 7.01 -14.19 -13.05
CA GLN A 119 8.39 -13.86 -13.42
C GLN A 119 9.20 -13.20 -12.29
N ILE A 120 8.55 -12.69 -11.26
CA ILE A 120 9.19 -11.99 -10.14
C ILE A 120 9.37 -12.91 -8.91
N GLY A 121 9.05 -14.20 -9.02
CA GLY A 121 9.53 -15.24 -8.10
C GLY A 121 8.81 -15.34 -6.76
N SER A 122 7.53 -15.07 -6.65
CA SER A 122 6.77 -15.39 -5.44
C SER A 122 5.78 -16.53 -5.70
N GLN A 123 6.02 -17.68 -5.06
CA GLN A 123 5.03 -18.73 -4.85
C GLN A 123 3.98 -18.26 -3.82
N ILE A 124 3.19 -17.25 -4.15
CA ILE A 124 2.03 -16.90 -3.35
C ILE A 124 0.83 -17.51 -4.06
N ASP A 125 -0.09 -18.07 -3.28
CA ASP A 125 -1.33 -18.66 -3.74
C ASP A 125 -2.20 -17.63 -4.50
N VAL A 126 -1.84 -17.45 -5.77
CA VAL A 126 -2.42 -16.46 -6.70
C VAL A 126 -3.92 -16.65 -6.85
N ALA A 127 -4.43 -17.87 -6.69
CA ALA A 127 -5.85 -18.16 -6.88
C ALA A 127 -6.71 -17.59 -5.74
N SER A 128 -6.26 -17.65 -4.48
CA SER A 128 -7.01 -17.13 -3.35
C SER A 128 -6.96 -15.59 -3.26
N GLU A 129 -5.85 -14.99 -3.68
CA GLU A 129 -5.74 -13.52 -3.79
C GLU A 129 -6.55 -12.95 -4.97
N LEU A 130 -6.59 -13.64 -6.12
CA LEU A 130 -7.38 -13.23 -7.27
C LEU A 130 -8.88 -13.19 -6.99
N VAL A 131 -9.41 -14.13 -6.21
CA VAL A 131 -10.85 -14.16 -5.87
C VAL A 131 -11.19 -13.05 -4.86
N LYS A 132 -10.33 -12.78 -3.88
CA LYS A 132 -10.52 -11.68 -2.92
C LYS A 132 -10.32 -10.30 -3.56
N ASN A 133 -9.44 -10.21 -4.55
CA ASN A 133 -9.10 -8.96 -5.23
C ASN A 133 -10.08 -8.57 -6.35
N LYS A 134 -10.84 -9.53 -6.91
CA LYS A 134 -11.70 -9.24 -8.06
C LYS A 134 -12.83 -8.24 -7.78
N GLN A 135 -13.38 -8.24 -6.56
CA GLN A 135 -14.36 -7.24 -6.13
C GLN A 135 -13.72 -5.87 -5.85
N ASN A 136 -12.44 -5.85 -5.46
CA ASN A 136 -11.69 -4.63 -5.15
C ASN A 136 -11.06 -3.99 -6.40
N ILE A 137 -10.75 -4.77 -7.44
CA ILE A 137 -10.10 -4.26 -8.68
C ILE A 137 -10.97 -3.20 -9.36
N ASP A 138 -12.26 -3.47 -9.53
CA ASP A 138 -13.18 -2.52 -10.17
C ASP A 138 -13.35 -1.24 -9.34
N GLU A 139 -13.33 -1.36 -8.01
CA GLU A 139 -13.39 -0.22 -7.11
C GLU A 139 -12.07 0.57 -7.13
N MET A 140 -10.93 -0.10 -7.18
CA MET A 140 -9.61 0.53 -7.29
C MET A 140 -9.45 1.33 -8.57
N GLU A 141 -9.87 0.77 -9.72
CA GLU A 141 -9.83 1.47 -11.01
C GLU A 141 -10.69 2.74 -11.01
N ARG A 142 -11.81 2.74 -10.27
CA ARG A 142 -12.71 3.90 -10.19
C ARG A 142 -12.25 4.95 -9.20
N THR A 143 -11.53 4.55 -8.15
CA THR A 143 -11.18 5.44 -7.03
C THR A 143 -9.75 5.92 -7.04
N ALA A 144 -8.83 5.21 -7.69
CA ALA A 144 -7.43 5.63 -7.82
C ALA A 144 -7.31 6.94 -8.61
N ASP A 145 -6.36 7.77 -8.20
CA ASP A 145 -6.06 9.02 -8.89
C ASP A 145 -5.37 8.77 -10.24
N VAL A 146 -4.57 7.69 -10.32
CA VAL A 146 -3.85 7.29 -11.54
C VAL A 146 -3.73 5.77 -11.64
N ILE A 147 -3.80 5.27 -12.88
CA ILE A 147 -3.58 3.86 -13.20
C ILE A 147 -2.25 3.76 -13.95
N ILE A 148 -1.34 2.94 -13.42
CA ILE A 148 -0.03 2.70 -14.04
C ILE A 148 0.06 1.24 -14.45
N ASP A 149 0.39 1.01 -15.72
CA ASP A 149 0.64 -0.32 -16.26
C ASP A 149 1.98 -0.85 -15.75
N CYS A 150 1.96 -1.96 -15.02
CA CYS A 150 3.17 -2.60 -14.54
C CYS A 150 3.69 -3.73 -15.47
N ASN A 151 3.17 -3.84 -16.69
CA ASN A 151 3.73 -4.69 -17.75
C ASN A 151 4.95 -4.03 -18.43
N THR A 152 5.68 -3.22 -17.71
CA THR A 152 6.86 -2.49 -18.17
C THR A 152 7.95 -2.61 -17.09
N ASP A 153 9.13 -2.03 -17.37
CA ASP A 153 10.20 -2.06 -16.36
C ASP A 153 9.91 -1.15 -15.15
N LEU A 154 10.55 -1.48 -14.03
CA LEU A 154 10.36 -0.77 -12.76
C LEU A 154 10.72 0.72 -12.86
N ASN A 155 11.77 1.06 -13.64
CA ASN A 155 12.21 2.45 -13.77
C ASN A 155 11.14 3.31 -14.44
N LYS A 156 10.42 2.75 -15.43
CA LYS A 156 9.31 3.44 -16.07
C LYS A 156 8.14 3.64 -15.10
N ILE A 157 7.79 2.63 -14.31
CA ILE A 157 6.73 2.74 -13.28
C ILE A 157 7.07 3.87 -12.31
N ILE A 158 8.31 3.91 -11.81
CA ILE A 158 8.76 4.96 -10.89
C ILE A 158 8.74 6.34 -11.56
N ALA A 159 9.21 6.45 -12.80
CA ALA A 159 9.19 7.72 -13.55
C ALA A 159 7.77 8.25 -13.74
N ASP A 160 6.81 7.38 -14.04
CA ASP A 160 5.40 7.75 -14.21
C ASP A 160 4.80 8.25 -12.88
N ILE A 161 5.10 7.58 -11.74
CA ILE A 161 4.67 8.03 -10.40
C ILE A 161 5.25 9.42 -10.06
N LEU A 162 6.55 9.61 -10.30
CA LEU A 162 7.21 10.88 -9.99
C LEU A 162 6.69 12.03 -10.85
N LYS A 163 6.37 11.75 -12.12
CA LYS A 163 5.75 12.73 -13.03
C LYS A 163 4.38 13.16 -12.49
N GLU A 164 3.52 12.22 -12.11
CA GLU A 164 2.21 12.53 -11.52
C GLU A 164 2.30 13.38 -10.24
N LEU A 165 3.33 13.14 -9.41
CA LEU A 165 3.59 13.95 -8.24
C LEU A 165 4.02 15.39 -8.60
N GLN A 166 4.85 15.55 -9.64
CA GLN A 166 5.30 16.86 -10.12
C GLN A 166 4.15 17.66 -10.74
N ASP A 167 3.30 17.02 -11.53
CA ASP A 167 2.16 17.65 -12.19
C ASP A 167 1.12 18.16 -11.18
N ARG A 168 1.10 17.62 -9.97
CA ARG A 168 0.24 18.06 -8.85
C ARG A 168 0.86 19.13 -7.96
N ASP A 169 2.16 19.40 -8.08
CA ASP A 169 2.86 20.44 -7.32
C ASP A 169 2.71 21.86 -7.93
N VAL A 170 1.97 21.97 -9.00
CA VAL A 170 1.71 23.24 -9.70
C VAL A 170 0.53 24.00 -9.11
#